data_e1ad02234b9c1144f34ae87e15a6e9d6
#
_entry.id   e1ad02234b9c1144f34ae87e15a6e9d6
#
_cell.length_a   1.000
_cell.length_b   1.000
_cell.length_c   1.000
_cell.angle_alpha   90.00
_cell.angle_beta   90.00
_cell.angle_gamma   90.00
#
_symmetry.space_group_name_H-M   'P 1'
#
loop_
_entity.id
_entity.type
_entity.pdbx_description
1 polymer ?
#
loop_
_entity_poly.entity_id
_entity_poly.type
_entity_poly.pdbx_seq_one_letter_code
_entity_poly.pdbx_strand_id
1 'polypeptide(L)'
;MRFVFISFLYFLCFSSFIHSVELEELSYGDHVKQKIDFYPGSSDKVLVWIHGGGWIFSGKRETRWIRRLERYFKVNEELNIFSIGYRYGRNTAPQAADDTLCAYKFISEEVKKRGLSEDDVTLMGLSAGGHLACLLYT
;
A
#
# COMPACT_ATOMS: atom_id res chain seq x y z
N MET A 1 49.76 -33.00 -36.26
CA MET A 1 48.92 -33.02 -35.03
C MET A 1 48.32 -31.63 -34.84
N ARG A 2 47.02 -31.44 -35.11
CA ARG A 2 46.34 -30.17 -34.92
C ARG A 2 45.54 -30.27 -33.64
N PHE A 3 45.86 -29.43 -32.64
CA PHE A 3 45.06 -29.29 -31.41
C PHE A 3 43.95 -28.25 -31.66
N VAL A 4 42.70 -28.69 -31.54
CA VAL A 4 41.52 -27.81 -31.55
C VAL A 4 41.16 -27.49 -30.10
N PHE A 5 41.36 -26.23 -29.69
CA PHE A 5 40.88 -25.74 -28.41
C PHE A 5 39.40 -25.38 -28.56
N ILE A 6 38.50 -26.13 -27.92
CA ILE A 6 37.11 -25.78 -27.77
C ILE A 6 36.98 -24.95 -26.49
N SER A 7 36.84 -23.64 -26.65
CA SER A 7 36.52 -22.72 -25.56
C SER A 7 35.05 -22.86 -25.21
N PHE A 8 34.74 -23.44 -24.05
CA PHE A 8 33.41 -23.49 -23.49
C PHE A 8 33.11 -22.14 -22.86
N LEU A 9 32.36 -21.27 -23.59
CA LEU A 9 31.83 -20.02 -23.07
C LEU A 9 30.62 -20.33 -22.14
N TYR A 10 30.86 -20.36 -20.82
CA TYR A 10 29.79 -20.38 -19.84
C TYR A 10 29.03 -19.03 -19.88
N PHE A 11 27.91 -19.03 -20.58
CA PHE A 11 26.93 -17.94 -20.52
C PHE A 11 26.19 -18.07 -19.18
N LEU A 12 26.68 -17.40 -18.14
CA LEU A 12 25.95 -17.21 -16.90
C LEU A 12 24.75 -16.31 -17.20
N CYS A 13 23.61 -16.93 -17.46
CA CYS A 13 22.32 -16.25 -17.52
C CYS A 13 21.99 -15.78 -16.09
N PHE A 14 22.39 -14.57 -15.74
CA PHE A 14 21.88 -13.86 -14.57
C PHE A 14 20.42 -13.54 -14.86
N SER A 15 19.52 -14.44 -14.49
CA SER A 15 18.10 -14.15 -14.40
C SER A 15 17.94 -13.13 -13.29
N SER A 16 17.92 -11.85 -13.66
CA SER A 16 17.43 -10.79 -12.78
C SER A 16 15.97 -11.13 -12.49
N PHE A 17 15.71 -11.71 -11.32
CA PHE A 17 14.37 -11.80 -10.77
C PHE A 17 13.90 -10.36 -10.56
N ILE A 18 13.17 -9.82 -11.54
CA ILE A 18 12.35 -8.65 -11.33
C ILE A 18 11.28 -9.11 -10.36
N HIS A 19 11.48 -8.86 -9.07
CA HIS A 19 10.43 -8.98 -8.07
C HIS A 19 9.39 -7.90 -8.44
N SER A 20 8.38 -8.30 -9.19
CA SER A 20 7.16 -7.49 -9.26
C SER A 20 6.57 -7.51 -7.85
N VAL A 21 6.60 -6.37 -7.18
CA VAL A 21 5.92 -6.19 -5.90
C VAL A 21 4.45 -6.54 -6.12
N GLU A 22 4.03 -7.71 -5.63
CA GLU A 22 2.69 -8.22 -5.84
C GLU A 22 1.75 -7.50 -4.86
N LEU A 23 0.82 -6.70 -5.43
CA LEU A 23 -0.24 -6.03 -4.70
C LEU A 23 -1.13 -7.07 -4.03
N GLU A 24 -1.29 -6.99 -2.72
CA GLU A 24 -2.20 -7.84 -1.95
C GLU A 24 -3.47 -7.05 -1.59
N GLU A 25 -4.64 -7.60 -1.92
CA GLU A 25 -5.93 -7.02 -1.51
C GLU A 25 -6.43 -7.69 -0.23
N LEU A 26 -6.57 -6.91 0.85
CA LEU A 26 -7.06 -7.34 2.15
C LEU A 26 -8.50 -6.88 2.38
N SER A 27 -9.32 -7.69 3.06
CA SER A 27 -10.70 -7.35 3.42
C SER A 27 -10.78 -7.07 4.92
N TYR A 28 -11.28 -5.90 5.32
CA TYR A 28 -11.53 -5.56 6.71
C TYR A 28 -13.04 -5.53 7.08
N GLY A 29 -13.90 -5.82 6.11
CA GLY A 29 -15.35 -5.90 6.28
C GLY A 29 -16.04 -6.52 5.06
N ASP A 30 -17.35 -6.68 5.13
CA ASP A 30 -18.16 -7.41 4.15
C ASP A 30 -18.51 -6.58 2.90
N HIS A 31 -18.41 -5.26 2.98
CA HIS A 31 -18.77 -4.40 1.86
C HIS A 31 -17.65 -4.37 0.82
N VAL A 32 -18.00 -4.36 -0.48
CA VAL A 32 -17.05 -4.36 -1.60
C VAL A 32 -15.99 -3.25 -1.56
N LYS A 33 -16.29 -2.13 -0.90
CA LYS A 33 -15.36 -1.01 -0.70
C LYS A 33 -14.53 -1.10 0.58
N GLN A 34 -14.86 -2.02 1.48
CA GLN A 34 -14.12 -2.26 2.73
C GLN A 34 -12.92 -3.15 2.47
N LYS A 35 -12.00 -2.66 1.66
CA LYS A 35 -10.78 -3.33 1.21
C LYS A 35 -9.58 -2.42 1.42
N ILE A 36 -8.43 -3.04 1.59
CA ILE A 36 -7.14 -2.37 1.67
C ILE A 36 -6.25 -2.95 0.58
N ASP A 37 -5.56 -2.10 -0.17
CA ASP A 37 -4.48 -2.53 -1.03
C ASP A 37 -3.16 -2.40 -0.24
N PHE A 38 -2.47 -3.52 -0.04
CA PHE A 38 -1.17 -3.57 0.61
C PHE A 38 -0.07 -3.66 -0.44
N TYR A 39 0.89 -2.75 -0.35
CA TYR A 39 2.10 -2.70 -1.16
C TYR A 39 3.30 -2.97 -0.24
N PRO A 40 3.93 -4.15 -0.31
CA PRO A 40 5.06 -4.48 0.55
C PRO A 40 6.29 -3.63 0.20
N GLY A 41 7.00 -3.17 1.23
CA GLY A 41 8.27 -2.47 1.15
C GLY A 41 9.43 -3.30 1.70
N SER A 42 10.65 -2.76 1.61
CA SER A 42 11.88 -3.43 2.05
C SER A 42 12.29 -3.11 3.49
N SER A 43 11.66 -2.11 4.12
CA SER A 43 11.87 -1.76 5.54
C SER A 43 10.72 -2.26 6.41
N ASP A 44 10.78 -1.97 7.71
CA ASP A 44 9.69 -2.20 8.67
C ASP A 44 8.73 -1.01 8.82
N LYS A 45 9.00 0.12 8.15
CA LYS A 45 8.20 1.34 8.20
C LYS A 45 6.88 1.20 7.47
N VAL A 46 5.86 1.85 8.00
CA VAL A 46 4.48 1.75 7.49
C VAL A 46 3.92 3.11 7.10
N LEU A 47 3.30 3.18 5.93
CA LEU A 47 2.50 4.31 5.49
C LEU A 47 1.04 3.85 5.32
N VAL A 48 0.12 4.47 6.03
CA VAL A 48 -1.32 4.30 5.83
C VAL A 48 -1.84 5.45 4.98
N TRP A 49 -2.29 5.13 3.77
CA TRP A 49 -2.83 6.09 2.81
C TRP A 49 -4.35 6.10 2.80
N ILE A 50 -4.95 7.29 2.90
CA ILE A 50 -6.41 7.50 2.87
C ILE A 50 -6.73 8.43 1.70
N HIS A 51 -7.46 7.91 0.70
CA HIS A 51 -7.78 8.67 -0.50
C HIS A 51 -8.78 9.80 -0.24
N GLY A 52 -8.77 10.82 -1.12
CA GLY A 52 -9.73 11.90 -1.13
C GLY A 52 -11.01 11.56 -1.89
N GLY A 53 -11.63 12.59 -2.48
CA GLY A 53 -12.82 12.44 -3.35
C GLY A 53 -14.11 13.00 -2.76
N GLY A 54 -14.02 13.85 -1.71
CA GLY A 54 -15.19 14.53 -1.10
C GLY A 54 -16.24 13.55 -0.55
N TRP A 55 -15.83 12.33 -0.16
CA TRP A 55 -16.71 11.21 0.26
C TRP A 55 -17.69 10.74 -0.82
N ILE A 56 -17.65 11.27 -2.05
CA ILE A 56 -18.62 10.98 -3.11
C ILE A 56 -18.04 10.04 -4.17
N PHE A 57 -16.77 10.18 -4.48
CA PHE A 57 -16.07 9.43 -5.55
C PHE A 57 -14.62 9.13 -5.14
N SER A 58 -13.89 8.41 -6.01
CA SER A 58 -12.52 7.93 -5.81
C SER A 58 -12.44 6.53 -5.21
N GLY A 59 -11.28 6.07 -4.84
CA GLY A 59 -11.06 4.73 -4.26
C GLY A 59 -9.60 4.49 -3.91
N LYS A 60 -9.34 3.40 -3.19
CA LYS A 60 -8.04 2.99 -2.69
C LYS A 60 -6.96 2.87 -3.79
N ARG A 61 -7.37 2.54 -5.03
CA ARG A 61 -6.51 2.44 -6.21
C ARG A 61 -6.35 3.77 -6.94
N GLU A 62 -6.35 4.87 -6.24
CA GLU A 62 -6.02 6.15 -6.86
C GLU A 62 -4.52 6.21 -7.22
N THR A 63 -4.14 5.30 -8.13
CA THR A 63 -2.76 5.01 -8.58
C THR A 63 -1.97 6.24 -8.99
N ARG A 64 -2.67 7.33 -9.36
CA ARG A 64 -2.02 8.60 -9.72
C ARG A 64 -1.30 9.22 -8.53
N TRP A 65 -1.90 9.14 -7.33
CA TRP A 65 -1.30 9.68 -6.11
C TRP A 65 -0.26 8.75 -5.53
N ILE A 66 -0.53 7.44 -5.52
CA ILE A 66 0.45 6.44 -5.10
C ILE A 66 1.70 6.56 -5.99
N ARG A 67 1.55 6.60 -7.34
CA ARG A 67 2.70 6.82 -8.25
C ARG A 67 3.41 8.16 -8.06
N ARG A 68 2.72 9.21 -7.58
CA ARG A 68 3.37 10.47 -7.22
C ARG A 68 4.17 10.34 -5.93
N LEU A 69 3.62 9.68 -4.92
CA LEU A 69 4.34 9.38 -3.68
C LEU A 69 5.59 8.55 -3.99
N GLU A 70 5.47 7.51 -4.79
CA GLU A 70 6.59 6.72 -5.31
C GLU A 70 7.69 7.58 -5.93
N ARG A 71 7.30 8.52 -6.77
CA ARG A 71 8.25 9.37 -7.51
C ARG A 71 8.90 10.43 -6.62
N TYR A 72 8.15 11.05 -5.72
CA TYR A 72 8.65 12.14 -4.88
C TYR A 72 9.45 11.68 -3.68
N PHE A 73 9.11 10.52 -3.11
CA PHE A 73 9.71 10.05 -1.87
C PHE A 73 10.55 8.80 -2.03
N LYS A 74 10.67 8.24 -3.26
CA LYS A 74 11.22 6.89 -3.49
C LYS A 74 10.60 5.85 -2.55
N VAL A 75 9.33 6.02 -2.28
CA VAL A 75 8.57 5.34 -1.24
C VAL A 75 8.44 3.84 -1.52
N ASN A 76 8.46 3.45 -2.80
CA ASN A 76 8.18 2.07 -3.22
C ASN A 76 9.18 1.03 -2.76
N GLU A 77 10.42 1.42 -2.50
CA GLU A 77 11.44 0.45 -2.14
C GLU A 77 11.58 0.29 -0.62
N GLU A 78 11.09 1.26 0.15
CA GLU A 78 11.31 1.30 1.59
C GLU A 78 10.04 1.09 2.41
N LEU A 79 8.90 1.72 2.05
CA LEU A 79 7.71 1.73 2.88
C LEU A 79 6.72 0.61 2.54
N ASN A 80 6.17 -0.01 3.58
CA ASN A 80 4.99 -0.83 3.47
C ASN A 80 3.76 0.08 3.42
N ILE A 81 3.00 0.07 2.33
CA ILE A 81 1.88 0.99 2.14
C ILE A 81 0.56 0.23 2.27
N PHE A 82 -0.29 0.67 3.19
CA PHE A 82 -1.68 0.24 3.28
C PHE A 82 -2.59 1.35 2.74
N SER A 83 -3.19 1.13 1.58
CA SER A 83 -4.12 2.07 0.96
C SER A 83 -5.56 1.70 1.30
N ILE A 84 -6.20 2.50 2.16
CA ILE A 84 -7.54 2.24 2.66
C ILE A 84 -8.59 2.59 1.61
N GLY A 85 -9.49 1.64 1.30
CA GLY A 85 -10.78 1.90 0.70
C GLY A 85 -11.84 2.07 1.79
N TYR A 86 -12.81 2.93 1.57
CA TYR A 86 -13.95 3.14 2.47
C TYR A 86 -15.22 3.38 1.66
N ARG A 87 -16.39 3.24 2.29
CA ARG A 87 -17.67 3.54 1.63
C ARG A 87 -17.77 5.02 1.32
N TYR A 88 -18.05 5.33 0.07
CA TYR A 88 -18.26 6.70 -0.42
C TYR A 88 -19.50 6.75 -1.31
N GLY A 89 -20.11 7.93 -1.38
CA GLY A 89 -21.35 8.20 -2.10
C GLY A 89 -22.13 9.31 -1.41
N ARG A 90 -23.36 9.54 -1.84
CA ARG A 90 -24.21 10.52 -1.17
C ARG A 90 -24.53 10.06 0.25
N ASN A 91 -24.39 10.94 1.24
CA ASN A 91 -24.72 10.70 2.64
C ASN A 91 -23.92 9.57 3.31
N THR A 92 -22.70 9.27 2.84
CA THR A 92 -21.86 8.20 3.41
C THR A 92 -20.70 8.73 4.28
N ALA A 93 -20.67 10.02 4.60
CA ALA A 93 -19.57 10.57 5.41
C ALA A 93 -19.44 9.91 6.79
N PRO A 94 -20.52 9.62 7.56
CA PRO A 94 -20.41 8.87 8.81
C PRO A 94 -19.85 7.47 8.60
N GLN A 95 -20.35 6.73 7.60
CA GLN A 95 -19.85 5.39 7.28
C GLN A 95 -18.38 5.40 6.83
N ALA A 96 -17.93 6.47 6.16
CA ALA A 96 -16.53 6.61 5.78
C ALA A 96 -15.62 6.74 7.02
N ALA A 97 -16.06 7.44 8.06
CA ALA A 97 -15.35 7.56 9.33
C ALA A 97 -15.27 6.21 10.05
N ASP A 98 -16.40 5.51 10.18
CA ASP A 98 -16.46 4.18 10.78
C ASP A 98 -15.59 3.18 10.04
N ASP A 99 -15.68 3.17 8.70
CA ASP A 99 -14.86 2.30 7.85
C ASP A 99 -13.36 2.56 8.02
N THR A 100 -12.97 3.83 8.06
CA THR A 100 -11.56 4.20 8.24
C THR A 100 -11.04 3.77 9.61
N LEU A 101 -11.84 3.90 10.67
CA LEU A 101 -11.49 3.41 12.01
C LEU A 101 -11.35 1.87 12.04
N CYS A 102 -12.29 1.15 11.43
CA CYS A 102 -12.23 -0.31 11.31
C CYS A 102 -11.01 -0.76 10.51
N ALA A 103 -10.75 -0.08 9.37
CA ALA A 103 -9.58 -0.35 8.54
C ALA A 103 -8.27 -0.13 9.30
N TYR A 104 -8.17 0.95 10.06
CA TYR A 104 -6.96 1.25 10.84
C TYR A 104 -6.71 0.21 11.94
N LYS A 105 -7.75 -0.23 12.65
CA LYS A 105 -7.63 -1.34 13.62
C LYS A 105 -7.15 -2.62 12.96
N PHE A 106 -7.72 -2.97 11.82
CA PHE A 106 -7.29 -4.13 11.02
C PHE A 106 -5.83 -4.01 10.59
N ILE A 107 -5.40 -2.82 10.11
CA ILE A 107 -4.01 -2.55 9.73
C ILE A 107 -3.07 -2.74 10.94
N SER A 108 -3.44 -2.26 12.12
CA SER A 108 -2.62 -2.43 13.32
C SER A 108 -2.37 -3.90 13.65
N GLU A 109 -3.35 -4.77 13.45
CA GLU A 109 -3.19 -6.22 13.59
C GLU A 109 -2.29 -6.82 12.49
N GLU A 110 -2.47 -6.38 11.23
CA GLU A 110 -1.63 -6.83 10.12
C GLU A 110 -0.17 -6.36 10.26
N VAL A 111 0.07 -5.16 10.77
CA VAL A 111 1.42 -4.64 11.08
C VAL A 111 2.13 -5.58 12.06
N LYS A 112 1.48 -5.94 13.16
CA LYS A 112 2.01 -6.90 14.15
C LYS A 112 2.27 -8.28 13.54
N LYS A 113 1.28 -8.81 12.84
CA LYS A 113 1.35 -10.14 12.19
C LYS A 113 2.49 -10.25 11.18
N ARG A 114 2.81 -9.14 10.48
CA ARG A 114 3.87 -9.07 9.49
C ARG A 114 5.24 -8.72 10.09
N GLY A 115 5.33 -8.44 11.39
CA GLY A 115 6.55 -8.04 12.08
C GLY A 115 7.05 -6.66 11.66
N LEU A 116 6.14 -5.77 11.25
CA LEU A 116 6.44 -4.38 10.91
C LEU A 116 6.47 -3.50 12.17
N SER A 117 7.07 -2.32 12.07
CA SER A 117 7.19 -1.39 13.20
C SER A 117 5.84 -0.77 13.58
N GLU A 118 5.39 -0.98 14.82
CA GLU A 118 4.21 -0.31 15.35
C GLU A 118 4.49 1.16 15.73
N ASP A 119 5.74 1.50 15.98
CA ASP A 119 6.17 2.84 16.38
C ASP A 119 6.45 3.76 15.18
N ASP A 120 6.62 3.20 13.97
CA ASP A 120 6.92 3.95 12.74
C ASP A 120 5.78 3.83 11.73
N VAL A 121 4.57 4.16 12.18
CA VAL A 121 3.35 4.21 11.35
C VAL A 121 3.01 5.66 11.04
N THR A 122 3.09 6.03 9.76
CA THR A 122 2.70 7.35 9.27
C THR A 122 1.30 7.31 8.65
N LEU A 123 0.40 8.18 9.11
CA LEU A 123 -0.90 8.40 8.47
C LEU A 123 -0.81 9.53 7.46
N MET A 124 -1.29 9.30 6.25
CA MET A 124 -1.35 10.29 5.19
C MET A 124 -2.70 10.27 4.48
N GLY A 125 -3.32 11.42 4.34
CA GLY A 125 -4.61 11.54 3.66
C GLY A 125 -4.68 12.75 2.75
N LEU A 126 -5.44 12.62 1.66
CA LEU A 126 -5.69 13.71 0.73
C LEU A 126 -7.11 14.25 0.90
N SER A 127 -7.29 15.58 1.09
CA SER A 127 -8.61 16.23 1.14
C SER A 127 -9.54 15.53 2.16
N ALA A 128 -10.67 14.93 1.72
CA ALA A 128 -11.54 14.14 2.60
C ALA A 128 -10.79 13.05 3.37
N GLY A 129 -9.78 12.40 2.76
CA GLY A 129 -8.91 11.45 3.43
C GLY A 129 -8.04 12.08 4.52
N GLY A 130 -7.62 13.35 4.35
CA GLY A 130 -6.92 14.10 5.39
C GLY A 130 -7.81 14.35 6.61
N HIS A 131 -9.09 14.69 6.39
CA HIS A 131 -10.08 14.80 7.47
C HIS A 131 -10.28 13.46 8.20
N LEU A 132 -10.42 12.35 7.44
CA LEU A 132 -10.53 11.02 8.01
C LEU A 132 -9.29 10.62 8.82
N ALA A 133 -8.09 10.96 8.33
CA ALA A 133 -6.84 10.75 9.08
C ALA A 133 -6.84 11.50 10.42
N CYS A 134 -7.31 12.75 10.45
CA CYS A 134 -7.44 13.52 11.70
C CYS A 134 -8.39 12.86 12.71
N LEU A 135 -9.49 12.26 12.26
CA LEU A 135 -10.44 11.57 13.14
C LEU A 135 -9.85 10.32 13.82
N LEU A 136 -8.77 9.74 13.29
CA LEU A 136 -8.08 8.61 13.92
C LEU A 136 -7.22 9.01 15.12
N TYR A 137 -6.94 10.31 15.31
CA TYR A 137 -6.16 10.84 16.42
C TYR A 137 -7.03 11.36 17.59
N THR A 138 -8.34 11.38 17.43
CA THR A 138 -9.29 11.86 18.47
C THR A 138 -9.99 10.72 19.17
#